data_5a9e5cf89c105c8292edcd0a8e57d7e0
#
_entry.id   5a9e5cf89c105c8292edcd0a8e57d7e0
#
_cell.length_a   1.000
_cell.length_b   1.000
_cell.length_c   1.000
_cell.angle_alpha   90.00
_cell.angle_beta   90.00
_cell.angle_gamma   90.00
#
_symmetry.space_group_name_H-M   'P 1'
#
loop_
_entity.id
_entity.type
_entity.pdbx_description
1 polymer ?
#
loop_
_entity_poly.entity_id
_entity_poly.type
_entity_poly.pdbx_seq_one_letter_code
_entity_poly.pdbx_strand_id
1 'polypeptide(L)'
;MYDYLVVGAGAVGMATAYHIKRLSPSSRVLVVDQHPGVGMGDTAKSAAAFRTIFTSWINRTLAKTSVGFYREVQNSGYDLGMRHVGYLFLVPRENEATMRAVAHELIKAGTPVELYDKMDIPIRTRVSEDEEAREMGLPDVSVALLVKEAGIIDPERLVRYYYEKYVEAGGEVMFGVKVESVKFSPKRPIGIPGEPFPWQDARVAGVETSAGPLEAKNVIFATGAWTEMLMDAAGFGLPIKPRKRQVFVVKASGELGDLLRAGLADREYAPMIILPRGIYVRPEPVEESFWIGVSDRRRYGFEENPEPEEELWRFGIYPVLTKYVPLFEGKTPHNAWAGHYDENVVDYQPIVDRLAEGLYVAAGTSGSGIMKADAVGRIAASLALGLEKAELHGGMVVDSAVLKKTRCFEEERLVI
;
A
#
# COMPACT_ATOMS: atom_id res chain seq x y z
N MET A 1 -13.82 -22.61 -18.23
CA MET A 1 -13.42 -21.23 -18.59
C MET A 1 -14.10 -20.25 -17.65
N TYR A 2 -13.34 -19.33 -17.05
CA TYR A 2 -13.83 -18.26 -16.18
C TYR A 2 -14.16 -17.00 -16.99
N ASP A 3 -15.08 -16.17 -16.47
CA ASP A 3 -15.32 -14.85 -17.07
C ASP A 3 -14.20 -13.89 -16.67
N TYR A 4 -13.73 -14.00 -15.39
CA TYR A 4 -12.64 -13.20 -14.86
C TYR A 4 -11.69 -14.08 -14.04
N LEU A 5 -10.39 -13.88 -14.24
CA LEU A 5 -9.30 -14.45 -13.44
C LEU A 5 -8.53 -13.28 -12.82
N VAL A 6 -8.48 -13.21 -11.50
CA VAL A 6 -7.64 -12.24 -10.78
C VAL A 6 -6.40 -12.96 -10.29
N VAL A 7 -5.24 -12.47 -10.70
CA VAL A 7 -3.94 -12.99 -10.29
C VAL A 7 -3.42 -12.15 -9.13
N GLY A 8 -3.26 -12.79 -7.96
CA GLY A 8 -2.85 -12.18 -6.71
C GLY A 8 -4.01 -12.03 -5.72
N ALA A 9 -3.87 -12.66 -4.55
CA ALA A 9 -4.83 -12.59 -3.43
C ALA A 9 -4.40 -11.60 -2.34
N GLY A 10 -3.65 -10.56 -2.70
CA GLY A 10 -3.35 -9.42 -1.83
C GLY A 10 -4.53 -8.46 -1.69
N ALA A 11 -4.33 -7.33 -0.97
CA ALA A 11 -5.40 -6.36 -0.70
C ALA A 11 -6.09 -5.85 -1.97
N VAL A 12 -5.32 -5.48 -3.00
CA VAL A 12 -5.88 -4.96 -4.27
C VAL A 12 -6.60 -6.05 -5.05
N GLY A 13 -6.02 -7.27 -5.14
CA GLY A 13 -6.62 -8.37 -5.88
C GLY A 13 -7.93 -8.85 -5.26
N MET A 14 -7.96 -9.03 -3.93
CA MET A 14 -9.17 -9.44 -3.24
C MET A 14 -10.27 -8.37 -3.29
N ALA A 15 -9.92 -7.08 -3.14
CA ALA A 15 -10.87 -5.99 -3.33
C ALA A 15 -11.43 -5.97 -4.77
N THR A 16 -10.57 -6.18 -5.78
CA THR A 16 -10.99 -6.24 -7.20
C THR A 16 -11.97 -7.39 -7.42
N ALA A 17 -11.64 -8.59 -6.98
CA ALA A 17 -12.49 -9.78 -7.13
C ALA A 17 -13.85 -9.62 -6.42
N TYR A 18 -13.83 -9.09 -5.20
CA TYR A 18 -15.04 -8.76 -4.45
C TYR A 18 -15.93 -7.79 -5.20
N HIS A 19 -15.38 -6.69 -5.73
CA HIS A 19 -16.17 -5.71 -6.47
C HIS A 19 -16.66 -6.22 -7.83
N ILE A 20 -15.91 -7.12 -8.51
CA ILE A 20 -16.44 -7.81 -9.71
C ILE A 20 -17.68 -8.62 -9.34
N LYS A 21 -17.62 -9.44 -8.30
CA LYS A 21 -18.77 -10.24 -7.84
C LYS A 21 -19.95 -9.38 -7.41
N ARG A 22 -19.67 -8.22 -6.78
CA ARG A 22 -20.71 -7.26 -6.36
C ARG A 22 -21.43 -6.60 -7.53
N LEU A 23 -20.68 -6.23 -8.58
CA LEU A 23 -21.22 -5.57 -9.79
C LEU A 23 -21.79 -6.57 -10.82
N SER A 24 -21.29 -7.81 -10.83
CA SER A 24 -21.72 -8.88 -11.73
C SER A 24 -21.83 -10.23 -10.99
N PRO A 25 -22.88 -10.43 -10.17
CA PRO A 25 -23.03 -11.62 -9.32
C PRO A 25 -23.01 -12.95 -10.08
N SER A 26 -23.48 -12.98 -11.31
CA SER A 26 -23.54 -14.18 -12.17
C SER A 26 -22.21 -14.57 -12.80
N SER A 27 -21.22 -13.67 -12.84
CA SER A 27 -19.92 -13.94 -13.43
C SER A 27 -19.17 -15.04 -12.65
N ARG A 28 -18.52 -15.93 -13.38
CA ARG A 28 -17.57 -16.88 -12.79
C ARG A 28 -16.22 -16.20 -12.62
N VAL A 29 -15.84 -15.99 -11.36
CA VAL A 29 -14.59 -15.30 -10.98
C VAL A 29 -13.72 -16.27 -10.22
N LEU A 30 -12.45 -16.40 -10.62
CA LEU A 30 -11.41 -17.13 -9.91
C LEU A 30 -10.32 -16.15 -9.45
N VAL A 31 -9.89 -16.27 -8.20
CA VAL A 31 -8.64 -15.67 -7.70
C VAL A 31 -7.58 -16.76 -7.63
N VAL A 32 -6.38 -16.49 -8.14
CA VAL A 32 -5.24 -17.42 -8.05
C VAL A 32 -4.05 -16.72 -7.37
N ASP A 33 -3.40 -17.42 -6.43
CA ASP A 33 -2.21 -16.92 -5.74
C ASP A 33 -1.20 -18.04 -5.50
N GLN A 34 0.10 -17.69 -5.59
CA GLN A 34 1.20 -18.63 -5.35
C GLN A 34 1.36 -19.01 -3.88
N HIS A 35 0.90 -18.18 -2.96
CA HIS A 35 0.94 -18.45 -1.52
C HIS A 35 -0.20 -19.37 -1.08
N PRO A 36 -0.06 -20.08 0.06
CA PRO A 36 -1.08 -21.00 0.56
C PRO A 36 -2.30 -20.34 1.20
N GLY A 37 -2.34 -19.01 1.25
CA GLY A 37 -3.44 -18.26 1.86
C GLY A 37 -3.55 -16.84 1.33
N VAL A 38 -4.64 -16.19 1.70
CA VAL A 38 -4.95 -14.81 1.33
C VAL A 38 -4.02 -13.81 2.04
N GLY A 39 -3.57 -12.78 1.32
CA GLY A 39 -2.77 -11.70 1.89
C GLY A 39 -1.32 -12.02 2.24
N MET A 40 -0.84 -13.22 1.97
CA MET A 40 0.47 -13.70 2.45
C MET A 40 1.70 -13.14 1.68
N GLY A 41 1.48 -12.38 0.62
CA GLY A 41 2.56 -11.63 -0.06
C GLY A 41 2.94 -10.35 0.69
N ASP A 42 3.24 -9.27 -0.06
CA ASP A 42 3.64 -7.96 0.51
C ASP A 42 2.55 -7.32 1.39
N THR A 43 1.29 -7.74 1.27
CA THR A 43 0.21 -7.26 2.13
C THR A 43 0.47 -7.58 3.60
N ALA A 44 0.82 -8.82 3.95
CA ALA A 44 1.15 -9.22 5.32
C ALA A 44 2.43 -8.54 5.86
N LYS A 45 3.30 -8.10 4.96
CA LYS A 45 4.58 -7.44 5.30
C LYS A 45 4.47 -5.93 5.41
N SER A 46 3.27 -5.38 5.22
CA SER A 46 2.99 -3.95 5.33
C SER A 46 3.15 -3.46 6.78
N ALA A 47 3.62 -2.22 6.96
CA ALA A 47 3.47 -1.53 8.23
C ALA A 47 2.00 -1.18 8.55
N ALA A 48 1.09 -1.41 7.62
CA ALA A 48 -0.35 -1.30 7.75
C ALA A 48 -0.82 -0.03 8.48
N ALA A 49 -0.36 1.08 7.99
CA ALA A 49 -0.75 2.38 8.44
C ALA A 49 -1.53 3.10 7.33
N PHE A 50 -2.46 3.98 7.70
CA PHE A 50 -3.26 4.72 6.74
C PHE A 50 -3.29 6.21 7.05
N ARG A 51 -3.37 7.01 5.99
CA ARG A 51 -3.59 8.46 6.04
C ARG A 51 -4.43 8.90 4.86
N THR A 52 -5.11 10.03 4.99
CA THR A 52 -5.96 10.58 3.93
C THR A 52 -5.36 11.82 3.28
N ILE A 53 -4.19 12.28 3.76
CA ILE A 53 -3.48 13.42 3.18
C ILE A 53 -2.50 12.96 2.10
N PHE A 54 -2.66 13.53 0.92
CA PHE A 54 -1.79 13.39 -0.24
C PHE A 54 -1.79 14.70 -1.00
N THR A 55 -0.73 15.02 -1.74
CA THR A 55 -0.66 16.23 -2.56
C THR A 55 -1.46 16.08 -3.85
N SER A 56 -1.40 14.90 -4.49
CA SER A 56 -2.18 14.66 -5.69
C SER A 56 -3.67 14.43 -5.38
N TRP A 57 -4.54 14.97 -6.22
CA TRP A 57 -5.98 14.81 -6.08
C TRP A 57 -6.41 13.34 -6.09
N ILE A 58 -5.85 12.55 -7.00
CA ILE A 58 -6.26 11.15 -7.15
C ILE A 58 -5.85 10.31 -5.94
N ASN A 59 -4.60 10.40 -5.46
CA ASN A 59 -4.17 9.67 -4.27
C ASN A 59 -5.00 10.02 -3.03
N ARG A 60 -5.30 11.32 -2.86
CA ARG A 60 -6.17 11.79 -1.78
C ARG A 60 -7.58 11.22 -1.89
N THR A 61 -8.14 11.19 -3.09
CA THR A 61 -9.47 10.63 -3.37
C THR A 61 -9.51 9.13 -3.08
N LEU A 62 -8.56 8.36 -3.61
CA LEU A 62 -8.48 6.91 -3.38
C LEU A 62 -8.33 6.58 -1.90
N ALA A 63 -7.45 7.28 -1.19
CA ALA A 63 -7.23 7.04 0.23
C ALA A 63 -8.45 7.43 1.07
N LYS A 64 -9.03 8.61 0.84
CA LYS A 64 -10.19 9.10 1.60
C LYS A 64 -11.40 8.19 1.45
N THR A 65 -11.71 7.75 0.24
CA THR A 65 -12.85 6.87 -0.02
C THR A 65 -12.60 5.45 0.52
N SER A 66 -11.41 4.88 0.36
CA SER A 66 -11.09 3.56 0.91
C SER A 66 -11.10 3.55 2.43
N VAL A 67 -10.46 4.53 3.08
CA VAL A 67 -10.47 4.65 4.55
C VAL A 67 -11.89 4.89 5.08
N GLY A 68 -12.71 5.64 4.34
CA GLY A 68 -14.14 5.80 4.64
C GLY A 68 -14.89 4.47 4.63
N PHE A 69 -14.65 3.64 3.62
CA PHE A 69 -15.21 2.29 3.53
C PHE A 69 -14.76 1.40 4.69
N TYR A 70 -13.48 1.38 5.03
CA TYR A 70 -12.96 0.57 6.15
C TYR A 70 -13.57 0.99 7.48
N ARG A 71 -13.77 2.29 7.70
CA ARG A 71 -14.46 2.83 8.89
C ARG A 71 -15.91 2.33 8.95
N GLU A 72 -16.63 2.33 7.85
CA GLU A 72 -18.00 1.79 7.78
C GLU A 72 -18.02 0.29 8.10
N VAL A 73 -17.11 -0.50 7.52
CA VAL A 73 -16.98 -1.93 7.80
C VAL A 73 -16.73 -2.18 9.28
N GLN A 74 -15.77 -1.46 9.89
CA GLN A 74 -15.51 -1.60 11.32
C GLN A 74 -16.70 -1.19 12.18
N ASN A 75 -17.36 -0.09 11.86
CA ASN A 75 -18.55 0.39 12.58
C ASN A 75 -19.75 -0.56 12.42
N SER A 76 -19.80 -1.37 11.35
CA SER A 76 -20.81 -2.40 11.15
C SER A 76 -20.57 -3.68 11.96
N GLY A 77 -19.50 -3.74 12.75
CA GLY A 77 -19.18 -4.84 13.66
C GLY A 77 -18.09 -5.79 13.16
N TYR A 78 -17.53 -5.59 11.97
CA TYR A 78 -16.39 -6.38 11.50
C TYR A 78 -15.07 -5.70 11.90
N ASP A 79 -14.39 -6.24 12.91
CA ASP A 79 -13.16 -5.65 13.46
C ASP A 79 -11.98 -5.75 12.48
N LEU A 80 -11.63 -4.63 11.86
CA LEU A 80 -10.46 -4.49 10.99
C LEU A 80 -9.18 -4.12 11.76
N GLY A 81 -9.21 -4.07 13.09
CA GLY A 81 -8.10 -3.58 13.90
C GLY A 81 -7.77 -2.10 13.66
N MET A 82 -8.73 -1.34 13.10
CA MET A 82 -8.50 0.05 12.72
C MET A 82 -8.50 0.96 13.93
N ARG A 83 -7.42 1.73 14.11
CA ARG A 83 -7.25 2.70 15.20
C ARG A 83 -6.76 4.04 14.65
N HIS A 84 -7.48 5.11 14.97
CA HIS A 84 -7.12 6.49 14.59
C HIS A 84 -6.08 7.07 15.57
N VAL A 85 -4.86 6.59 15.54
CA VAL A 85 -3.75 7.08 16.38
C VAL A 85 -3.18 8.41 15.88
N GLY A 86 -3.41 8.76 14.62
CA GLY A 86 -2.83 9.94 13.97
C GLY A 86 -1.44 9.70 13.42
N TYR A 87 -0.95 10.66 12.59
CA TYR A 87 0.44 10.74 12.14
C TYR A 87 1.02 12.06 12.62
N LEU A 88 2.17 12.00 13.27
CA LEU A 88 2.92 13.14 13.75
C LEU A 88 4.20 13.33 12.93
N PHE A 89 4.19 14.32 12.04
CA PHE A 89 5.36 14.66 11.24
C PHE A 89 6.25 15.63 12.03
N LEU A 90 7.48 15.22 12.33
CA LEU A 90 8.49 16.10 12.92
C LEU A 90 9.17 16.90 11.80
N VAL A 91 8.96 18.22 11.83
CA VAL A 91 9.34 19.09 10.74
C VAL A 91 10.66 19.81 11.05
N PRO A 92 11.70 19.63 10.21
CA PRO A 92 12.92 20.37 10.31
C PRO A 92 12.68 21.88 10.18
N ARG A 93 13.53 22.68 10.85
CA ARG A 93 13.44 24.15 10.82
C ARG A 93 13.44 24.73 9.41
N GLU A 94 14.22 24.16 8.51
CA GLU A 94 14.30 24.57 7.10
C GLU A 94 12.98 24.41 6.34
N ASN A 95 12.13 23.48 6.78
CA ASN A 95 10.85 23.15 6.15
C ASN A 95 9.63 23.75 6.90
N GLU A 96 9.85 24.48 7.99
CA GLU A 96 8.76 25.00 8.84
C GLU A 96 7.79 25.89 8.09
N ALA A 97 8.29 26.88 7.35
CA ALA A 97 7.44 27.82 6.62
C ALA A 97 6.55 27.10 5.60
N THR A 98 7.14 26.15 4.85
CA THR A 98 6.41 25.33 3.88
C THR A 98 5.35 24.48 4.58
N MET A 99 5.68 23.84 5.70
CA MET A 99 4.74 22.98 6.42
C MET A 99 3.60 23.79 7.03
N ARG A 100 3.85 24.98 7.58
CA ARG A 100 2.80 25.87 8.07
C ARG A 100 1.83 26.29 6.97
N ALA A 101 2.34 26.58 5.76
CA ALA A 101 1.52 26.87 4.59
C ALA A 101 0.66 25.65 4.19
N VAL A 102 1.25 24.45 4.13
CA VAL A 102 0.54 23.20 3.85
C VAL A 102 -0.54 22.95 4.91
N ALA A 103 -0.24 23.10 6.20
CA ALA A 103 -1.20 22.92 7.28
C ALA A 103 -2.38 23.89 7.13
N HIS A 104 -2.12 25.15 6.80
CA HIS A 104 -3.18 26.15 6.57
C HIS A 104 -4.11 25.74 5.41
N GLU A 105 -3.54 25.30 4.29
CA GLU A 105 -4.35 24.82 3.14
C GLU A 105 -5.16 23.56 3.50
N LEU A 106 -4.59 22.63 4.27
CA LEU A 106 -5.30 21.43 4.73
C LEU A 106 -6.48 21.81 5.65
N ILE A 107 -6.28 22.73 6.61
CA ILE A 107 -7.34 23.21 7.49
C ILE A 107 -8.45 23.88 6.68
N LYS A 108 -8.08 24.75 5.74
CA LYS A 108 -9.03 25.43 4.83
C LYS A 108 -9.82 24.43 3.98
N ALA A 109 -9.20 23.32 3.60
CA ALA A 109 -9.84 22.21 2.89
C ALA A 109 -10.66 21.27 3.79
N GLY A 110 -10.79 21.58 5.09
CA GLY A 110 -11.55 20.78 6.06
C GLY A 110 -10.84 19.50 6.51
N THR A 111 -9.53 19.40 6.31
CA THR A 111 -8.75 18.26 6.80
C THR A 111 -8.30 18.52 8.23
N PRO A 112 -8.63 17.64 9.20
CA PRO A 112 -8.32 17.86 10.61
C PRO A 112 -6.82 17.62 10.89
N VAL A 113 -6.07 18.72 10.93
CA VAL A 113 -4.64 18.74 11.31
C VAL A 113 -4.38 19.75 12.41
N GLU A 114 -3.36 19.51 13.21
CA GLU A 114 -2.89 20.41 14.26
C GLU A 114 -1.38 20.62 14.17
N LEU A 115 -0.95 21.86 14.45
CA LEU A 115 0.48 22.22 14.55
C LEU A 115 0.87 22.38 16.02
N TYR A 116 1.98 21.78 16.39
CA TYR A 116 2.57 21.84 17.73
C TYR A 116 3.94 22.52 17.67
N ASP A 117 4.09 23.67 18.31
CA ASP A 117 5.38 24.33 18.53
C ASP A 117 6.14 23.71 19.73
N LYS A 118 5.40 23.06 20.63
CA LYS A 118 5.92 22.26 21.75
C LYS A 118 5.05 20.99 21.87
N MET A 119 5.69 19.91 22.23
CA MET A 119 5.01 18.61 22.39
C MET A 119 5.30 18.05 23.78
N ASP A 120 4.28 17.48 24.40
CA ASP A 120 4.34 16.82 25.70
C ASP A 120 4.60 15.31 25.55
N ILE A 121 5.47 14.97 24.60
CA ILE A 121 5.96 13.60 24.37
C ILE A 121 7.49 13.61 24.41
N PRO A 122 8.14 12.51 24.83
CA PRO A 122 9.58 12.45 25.06
C PRO A 122 10.39 12.39 23.74
N ILE A 123 10.27 13.45 22.94
CA ILE A 123 11.00 13.65 21.68
C ILE A 123 11.99 14.79 21.86
N ARG A 124 13.24 14.54 21.53
CA ARG A 124 14.27 15.56 21.50
C ARG A 124 14.15 16.38 20.21
N THR A 125 13.88 17.67 20.33
CA THR A 125 13.72 18.59 19.18
C THR A 125 15.02 19.29 18.82
N ARG A 126 15.96 19.46 19.74
CA ARG A 126 17.28 20.07 19.52
C ARG A 126 18.35 18.98 19.53
N VAL A 127 18.60 18.38 18.39
CA VAL A 127 19.61 17.33 18.22
C VAL A 127 20.97 17.90 17.81
N SER A 128 21.04 19.14 17.33
CA SER A 128 22.27 19.83 16.96
C SER A 128 23.21 20.11 18.15
N GLU A 129 22.73 19.97 19.39
CA GLU A 129 23.56 20.05 20.60
C GLU A 129 24.44 18.79 20.81
N ASP A 130 24.06 17.68 20.17
CA ASP A 130 24.80 16.42 20.17
C ASP A 130 25.80 16.39 19.02
N GLU A 131 27.09 16.10 19.31
CA GLU A 131 28.16 16.13 18.32
C GLU A 131 27.98 15.09 17.22
N GLU A 132 27.62 13.86 17.57
CA GLU A 132 27.38 12.79 16.61
C GLU A 132 26.17 13.12 15.70
N ALA A 133 25.09 13.70 16.25
CA ALA A 133 23.94 14.14 15.46
C ALA A 133 24.30 15.23 14.45
N ARG A 134 25.22 16.14 14.82
CA ARG A 134 25.76 17.16 13.88
C ARG A 134 26.57 16.52 12.77
N GLU A 135 27.44 15.56 13.09
CA GLU A 135 28.24 14.82 12.10
C GLU A 135 27.33 14.03 11.15
N MET A 136 26.24 13.47 11.64
CA MET A 136 25.21 12.80 10.84
C MET A 136 24.35 13.78 10.02
N GLY A 137 24.50 15.08 10.21
CA GLY A 137 23.70 16.11 9.54
C GLY A 137 22.21 16.03 9.90
N LEU A 138 21.88 15.68 11.13
CA LEU A 138 20.49 15.61 11.60
C LEU A 138 19.96 17.02 11.90
N PRO A 139 18.80 17.42 11.34
CA PRO A 139 18.23 18.75 11.57
C PRO A 139 17.49 18.82 12.92
N ASP A 140 17.50 20.00 13.51
CA ASP A 140 16.58 20.31 14.61
C ASP A 140 15.14 20.34 14.14
N VAL A 141 14.23 19.89 14.99
CA VAL A 141 12.79 19.95 14.77
C VAL A 141 12.24 21.27 15.33
N SER A 142 11.53 22.02 14.54
CA SER A 142 10.95 23.31 14.94
C SER A 142 9.45 23.23 15.24
N VAL A 143 8.73 22.39 14.50
CA VAL A 143 7.30 22.23 14.62
C VAL A 143 6.91 20.78 14.31
N ALA A 144 5.81 20.31 14.88
CA ALA A 144 5.23 19.03 14.48
C ALA A 144 3.82 19.22 13.91
N LEU A 145 3.48 18.45 12.86
CA LEU A 145 2.15 18.42 12.28
C LEU A 145 1.48 17.09 12.62
N LEU A 146 0.39 17.15 13.37
CA LEU A 146 -0.47 16.01 13.64
C LEU A 146 -1.58 15.94 12.58
N VAL A 147 -1.65 14.82 11.87
CA VAL A 147 -2.75 14.48 10.97
C VAL A 147 -3.70 13.55 11.71
N LYS A 148 -4.89 14.04 12.05
CA LYS A 148 -5.85 13.31 12.89
C LYS A 148 -6.57 12.17 12.16
N GLU A 149 -6.88 12.34 10.87
CA GLU A 149 -7.49 11.29 10.02
C GLU A 149 -6.45 10.35 9.44
N ALA A 150 -5.62 9.81 10.32
CA ALA A 150 -4.59 8.84 10.03
C ALA A 150 -4.52 7.82 11.16
N GLY A 151 -3.92 6.67 10.90
CA GLY A 151 -3.85 5.64 11.92
C GLY A 151 -3.26 4.33 11.43
N ILE A 152 -3.61 3.28 12.11
CA ILE A 152 -3.17 1.91 11.84
C ILE A 152 -4.38 1.01 11.59
N ILE A 153 -4.18 -0.06 10.86
CA ILE A 153 -5.16 -1.09 10.54
C ILE A 153 -4.46 -2.45 10.52
N ASP A 154 -5.20 -3.52 10.72
CA ASP A 154 -4.67 -4.87 10.56
C ASP A 154 -4.81 -5.31 9.09
N PRO A 155 -3.69 -5.54 8.36
CA PRO A 155 -3.73 -5.87 6.94
C PRO A 155 -4.33 -7.26 6.69
N GLU A 156 -4.14 -8.21 7.61
CA GLU A 156 -4.67 -9.57 7.48
C GLU A 156 -6.18 -9.57 7.65
N ARG A 157 -6.72 -8.84 8.65
CA ARG A 157 -8.16 -8.69 8.87
C ARG A 157 -8.84 -8.00 7.69
N LEU A 158 -8.19 -6.97 7.13
CA LEU A 158 -8.70 -6.27 5.96
C LEU A 158 -8.85 -7.22 4.75
N VAL A 159 -7.80 -7.97 4.44
CA VAL A 159 -7.83 -8.87 3.28
C VAL A 159 -8.76 -10.06 3.53
N ARG A 160 -8.82 -10.56 4.77
CA ARG A 160 -9.77 -11.59 5.18
C ARG A 160 -11.22 -11.14 5.01
N TYR A 161 -11.55 -9.88 5.34
CA TYR A 161 -12.88 -9.31 5.07
C TYR A 161 -13.25 -9.42 3.59
N TYR A 162 -12.38 -8.98 2.68
CA TYR A 162 -12.65 -9.09 1.25
C TYR A 162 -12.76 -10.55 0.79
N TYR A 163 -11.92 -11.42 1.30
CA TYR A 163 -11.95 -12.85 0.99
C TYR A 163 -13.28 -13.49 1.40
N GLU A 164 -13.70 -13.29 2.65
CA GLU A 164 -14.96 -13.84 3.17
C GLU A 164 -16.14 -13.32 2.35
N LYS A 165 -16.22 -12.02 2.10
CA LYS A 165 -17.27 -11.40 1.29
C LYS A 165 -17.27 -11.85 -0.17
N TYR A 166 -16.10 -12.11 -0.73
CA TYR A 166 -15.95 -12.64 -2.08
C TYR A 166 -16.44 -14.10 -2.17
N VAL A 167 -16.06 -14.94 -1.21
CA VAL A 167 -16.50 -16.36 -1.13
C VAL A 167 -17.99 -16.46 -0.84
N GLU A 168 -18.53 -15.66 0.09
CA GLU A 168 -19.97 -15.54 0.34
C GLU A 168 -20.76 -15.19 -0.93
N ALA A 169 -20.19 -14.39 -1.81
CA ALA A 169 -20.78 -14.05 -3.10
C ALA A 169 -20.56 -15.12 -4.20
N GLY A 170 -20.04 -16.31 -3.85
CA GLY A 170 -19.81 -17.42 -4.76
C GLY A 170 -18.54 -17.24 -5.62
N GLY A 171 -17.54 -16.56 -5.12
CA GLY A 171 -16.22 -16.49 -5.73
C GLY A 171 -15.39 -17.76 -5.47
N GLU A 172 -14.53 -18.12 -6.43
CA GLU A 172 -13.64 -19.27 -6.35
C GLU A 172 -12.19 -18.81 -6.09
N VAL A 173 -11.42 -19.56 -5.29
CA VAL A 173 -10.00 -19.24 -5.01
C VAL A 173 -9.14 -20.49 -5.17
N MET A 174 -7.94 -20.30 -5.73
CA MET A 174 -6.93 -21.33 -5.91
C MET A 174 -5.61 -20.85 -5.34
N PHE A 175 -5.21 -21.40 -4.22
CA PHE A 175 -3.96 -21.10 -3.53
C PHE A 175 -2.84 -22.10 -3.87
N GLY A 176 -1.58 -21.69 -3.67
CA GLY A 176 -0.39 -22.53 -3.94
C GLY A 176 -0.12 -22.72 -5.43
N VAL A 177 -0.66 -21.85 -6.27
CA VAL A 177 -0.54 -21.93 -7.74
C VAL A 177 0.13 -20.67 -8.27
N LYS A 178 1.35 -20.79 -8.77
CA LYS A 178 2.12 -19.69 -9.36
C LYS A 178 1.69 -19.49 -10.81
N VAL A 179 1.30 -18.27 -11.17
CA VAL A 179 1.10 -17.85 -12.55
C VAL A 179 2.48 -17.54 -13.16
N GLU A 180 2.78 -18.14 -14.28
CA GLU A 180 4.08 -18.07 -14.94
C GLU A 180 4.06 -17.14 -16.16
N SER A 181 2.98 -17.16 -16.93
CA SER A 181 2.84 -16.30 -18.12
C SER A 181 1.39 -16.08 -18.53
N VAL A 182 1.18 -15.05 -19.36
CA VAL A 182 -0.11 -14.79 -20.02
C VAL A 182 -0.25 -15.69 -21.25
N LYS A 183 -1.42 -16.31 -21.39
CA LYS A 183 -1.77 -17.09 -22.56
C LYS A 183 -2.60 -16.26 -23.54
N PHE A 184 -2.12 -16.17 -24.77
CA PHE A 184 -2.85 -15.51 -25.87
C PHE A 184 -3.42 -16.54 -26.83
N SER A 185 -4.54 -16.22 -27.47
CA SER A 185 -5.09 -16.97 -28.58
C SER A 185 -5.39 -16.03 -29.75
N PRO A 186 -5.30 -16.51 -31.00
CA PRO A 186 -5.68 -15.70 -32.15
C PRO A 186 -7.20 -15.45 -32.14
N LYS A 187 -7.61 -14.27 -32.57
CA LYS A 187 -9.05 -13.98 -32.75
C LYS A 187 -9.66 -14.82 -33.88
N ARG A 188 -8.85 -15.15 -34.88
CA ARG A 188 -9.20 -16.00 -36.00
C ARG A 188 -8.15 -17.10 -36.16
N PRO A 189 -8.35 -18.27 -35.51
CA PRO A 189 -7.43 -19.39 -35.62
C PRO A 189 -7.43 -19.95 -37.06
N ILE A 190 -6.25 -20.37 -37.49
CA ILE A 190 -6.06 -21.05 -38.78
C ILE A 190 -5.71 -22.54 -38.57
N GLY A 191 -5.57 -22.99 -37.29
CA GLY A 191 -5.35 -24.38 -36.91
C GLY A 191 -3.91 -24.85 -37.05
N ILE A 192 -2.95 -23.92 -37.03
CA ILE A 192 -1.52 -24.24 -37.08
C ILE A 192 -0.93 -24.18 -35.66
N PRO A 193 -0.18 -25.18 -35.22
CA PRO A 193 0.54 -25.16 -33.94
C PRO A 193 1.44 -23.91 -33.81
N GLY A 194 1.44 -23.27 -32.62
CA GLY A 194 2.23 -22.07 -32.34
C GLY A 194 1.50 -20.75 -32.57
N GLU A 195 0.19 -20.77 -32.89
CA GLU A 195 -0.64 -19.56 -32.89
C GLU A 195 -0.76 -18.98 -31.45
N PRO A 196 -0.89 -17.60 -31.35
CA PRO A 196 -0.97 -16.61 -32.43
C PRO A 196 0.40 -16.25 -33.00
N PHE A 197 0.49 -16.11 -34.33
CA PHE A 197 1.67 -15.58 -35.02
C PHE A 197 1.71 -14.05 -34.95
N PRO A 198 2.88 -13.38 -35.15
CA PRO A 198 3.02 -11.93 -35.01
C PRO A 198 2.07 -11.07 -35.87
N TRP A 199 1.54 -11.62 -36.94
CA TRP A 199 0.62 -10.95 -37.84
C TRP A 199 -0.87 -11.22 -37.52
N GLN A 200 -1.14 -12.10 -36.56
CA GLN A 200 -2.50 -12.40 -36.14
C GLN A 200 -2.95 -11.48 -35.01
N ASP A 201 -4.19 -10.96 -35.12
CA ASP A 201 -4.84 -10.34 -33.98
C ASP A 201 -5.05 -11.34 -32.86
N ALA A 202 -4.57 -11.02 -31.68
CA ALA A 202 -4.65 -11.87 -30.52
C ALA A 202 -5.54 -11.27 -29.41
N ARG A 203 -6.04 -12.13 -28.55
CA ARG A 203 -6.70 -11.80 -27.29
C ARG A 203 -6.17 -12.68 -26.17
N VAL A 204 -6.35 -12.27 -24.94
CA VAL A 204 -6.07 -13.14 -23.79
C VAL A 204 -7.02 -14.35 -23.80
N ALA A 205 -6.45 -15.52 -23.52
CA ALA A 205 -7.17 -16.78 -23.37
C ALA A 205 -7.08 -17.34 -21.93
N GLY A 206 -6.21 -16.77 -21.10
CA GLY A 206 -5.97 -17.20 -19.73
C GLY A 206 -4.50 -17.02 -19.33
N VAL A 207 -4.02 -17.92 -18.50
CA VAL A 207 -2.64 -17.94 -18.00
C VAL A 207 -2.09 -19.37 -17.99
N GLU A 208 -0.76 -19.50 -18.10
CA GLU A 208 -0.04 -20.73 -17.77
C GLU A 208 0.36 -20.66 -16.29
N THR A 209 0.24 -21.78 -15.60
CA THR A 209 0.53 -21.86 -14.17
C THR A 209 1.32 -23.12 -13.83
N SER A 210 1.91 -23.15 -12.63
CA SER A 210 2.59 -24.34 -12.08
C SER A 210 1.70 -25.59 -11.97
N ALA A 211 0.36 -25.42 -12.04
CA ALA A 211 -0.62 -26.51 -12.01
C ALA A 211 -1.29 -26.78 -13.37
N GLY A 212 -0.77 -26.17 -14.45
CA GLY A 212 -1.32 -26.22 -15.80
C GLY A 212 -2.10 -24.97 -16.18
N PRO A 213 -2.66 -24.94 -17.41
CA PRO A 213 -3.32 -23.73 -17.93
C PRO A 213 -4.66 -23.46 -17.24
N LEU A 214 -4.92 -22.18 -16.97
CA LEU A 214 -6.21 -21.67 -16.54
C LEU A 214 -6.82 -20.79 -17.62
N GLU A 215 -7.99 -21.17 -18.11
CA GLU A 215 -8.71 -20.45 -19.17
C GLU A 215 -9.63 -19.38 -18.60
N ALA A 216 -9.51 -18.15 -19.09
CA ALA A 216 -10.36 -17.04 -18.73
C ALA A 216 -10.54 -16.06 -19.91
N LYS A 217 -11.71 -15.40 -19.96
CA LYS A 217 -11.98 -14.33 -20.94
C LYS A 217 -11.24 -13.04 -20.60
N ASN A 218 -11.12 -12.74 -19.32
CA ASN A 218 -10.48 -11.55 -18.79
C ASN A 218 -9.54 -11.95 -17.66
N VAL A 219 -8.31 -11.42 -17.68
CA VAL A 219 -7.27 -11.65 -16.66
C VAL A 219 -6.84 -10.30 -16.10
N ILE A 220 -6.90 -10.16 -14.79
CA ILE A 220 -6.50 -8.96 -14.06
C ILE A 220 -5.28 -9.30 -13.19
N PHE A 221 -4.13 -8.70 -13.48
CA PHE A 221 -2.94 -8.84 -12.68
C PHE A 221 -2.92 -7.82 -11.54
N ALA A 222 -3.09 -8.29 -10.31
CA ALA A 222 -2.99 -7.53 -9.06
C ALA A 222 -1.84 -8.08 -8.21
N THR A 223 -0.68 -8.23 -8.84
CA THR A 223 0.47 -9.01 -8.37
C THR A 223 1.54 -8.15 -7.67
N GLY A 224 1.19 -6.90 -7.28
CA GLY A 224 2.10 -6.02 -6.54
C GLY A 224 3.49 -5.94 -7.19
N ALA A 225 4.54 -6.22 -6.44
CA ALA A 225 5.92 -6.14 -6.90
C ALA A 225 6.29 -7.14 -8.02
N TRP A 226 5.54 -8.23 -8.19
CA TRP A 226 5.74 -9.20 -9.28
C TRP A 226 5.20 -8.71 -10.63
N THR A 227 4.43 -7.61 -10.65
CA THR A 227 3.75 -7.11 -11.85
C THR A 227 4.72 -6.73 -12.96
N GLU A 228 5.83 -6.04 -12.64
CA GLU A 228 6.84 -5.64 -13.64
C GLU A 228 7.34 -6.88 -14.40
N MET A 229 7.81 -7.89 -13.69
CA MET A 229 8.38 -9.10 -14.29
C MET A 229 7.39 -9.86 -15.16
N LEU A 230 6.14 -10.03 -14.70
CA LEU A 230 5.10 -10.77 -15.43
C LEU A 230 4.64 -10.01 -16.67
N MET A 231 4.50 -8.70 -16.60
CA MET A 231 4.04 -7.88 -17.71
C MET A 231 5.15 -7.63 -18.73
N ASP A 232 6.39 -7.48 -18.30
CA ASP A 232 7.56 -7.34 -19.18
C ASP A 232 7.75 -8.62 -20.02
N ALA A 233 7.64 -9.80 -19.39
CA ALA A 233 7.65 -11.08 -20.07
C ALA A 233 6.50 -11.27 -21.09
N ALA A 234 5.38 -10.60 -20.86
CA ALA A 234 4.23 -10.57 -21.79
C ALA A 234 4.33 -9.47 -22.86
N GLY A 235 5.40 -8.65 -22.84
CA GLY A 235 5.65 -7.58 -23.81
C GLY A 235 5.01 -6.23 -23.43
N PHE A 236 4.61 -6.02 -22.17
CA PHE A 236 3.98 -4.80 -21.69
C PHE A 236 4.85 -4.11 -20.63
N GLY A 237 5.66 -3.15 -21.04
CA GLY A 237 6.43 -2.32 -20.10
C GLY A 237 5.51 -1.44 -19.24
N LEU A 238 5.73 -1.48 -17.92
CA LEU A 238 5.06 -0.65 -16.94
C LEU A 238 6.11 0.12 -16.11
N PRO A 239 5.84 1.37 -15.70
CA PRO A 239 6.76 2.13 -14.86
C PRO A 239 6.65 1.71 -13.38
N ILE A 240 6.60 0.42 -13.11
CA ILE A 240 6.51 -0.16 -11.77
C ILE A 240 7.85 -0.80 -11.46
N LYS A 241 8.44 -0.43 -10.32
CA LYS A 241 9.69 -1.02 -9.85
C LYS A 241 9.55 -1.51 -8.42
N PRO A 242 9.95 -2.75 -8.13
CA PRO A 242 9.96 -3.25 -6.77
C PRO A 242 11.04 -2.53 -5.96
N ARG A 243 10.65 -2.14 -4.73
CA ARG A 243 11.57 -1.53 -3.77
C ARG A 243 11.44 -2.22 -2.42
N LYS A 244 12.51 -2.82 -1.95
CA LYS A 244 12.56 -3.48 -0.64
C LYS A 244 12.26 -2.50 0.49
N ARG A 245 11.41 -2.91 1.41
CA ARG A 245 11.06 -2.21 2.65
C ARG A 245 11.19 -3.18 3.82
N GLN A 246 11.62 -2.64 4.96
CA GLN A 246 11.92 -3.45 6.12
C GLN A 246 11.28 -2.85 7.37
N VAL A 247 10.74 -3.70 8.22
CA VAL A 247 10.12 -3.34 9.48
C VAL A 247 10.85 -4.07 10.60
N PHE A 248 11.21 -3.33 11.64
CA PHE A 248 11.87 -3.83 12.85
C PHE A 248 10.95 -3.61 14.04
N VAL A 249 10.73 -4.65 14.83
CA VAL A 249 9.79 -4.64 15.96
C VAL A 249 10.53 -4.53 17.27
N VAL A 250 10.26 -3.45 18.02
CA VAL A 250 10.83 -3.23 19.34
C VAL A 250 9.73 -3.30 20.39
N LYS A 251 9.92 -4.10 21.44
CA LYS A 251 8.96 -4.26 22.55
C LYS A 251 8.81 -2.96 23.32
N ALA A 252 7.58 -2.54 23.56
CA ALA A 252 7.26 -1.36 24.36
C ALA A 252 7.19 -1.71 25.85
N SER A 253 8.35 -1.80 26.50
CA SER A 253 8.47 -2.09 27.92
C SER A 253 9.05 -0.90 28.70
N GLY A 254 8.63 -0.72 29.97
CA GLY A 254 9.06 0.41 30.80
C GLY A 254 8.61 1.74 30.19
N GLU A 255 9.49 2.73 30.13
CA GLU A 255 9.21 4.07 29.59
C GLU A 255 8.73 4.06 28.11
N LEU A 256 9.13 3.05 27.31
CA LEU A 256 8.55 2.85 25.98
C LEU A 256 7.08 2.42 26.05
N GLY A 257 6.66 1.71 27.10
CA GLY A 257 5.26 1.42 27.35
C GLY A 257 4.45 2.68 27.66
N ASP A 258 5.06 3.62 28.40
CA ASP A 258 4.46 4.92 28.69
C ASP A 258 4.36 5.76 27.40
N LEU A 259 5.43 5.78 26.58
CA LEU A 259 5.38 6.40 25.26
C LEU A 259 4.27 5.81 24.38
N LEU A 260 4.10 4.48 24.38
CA LEU A 260 3.04 3.83 23.58
C LEU A 260 1.64 4.36 23.95
N ARG A 261 1.41 4.69 25.22
CA ARG A 261 0.15 5.23 25.76
C ARG A 261 0.10 6.75 25.80
N ALA A 262 1.13 7.44 25.30
CA ALA A 262 1.19 8.89 25.23
C ALA A 262 0.42 9.41 23.99
N GLY A 263 -0.90 9.31 24.01
CA GLY A 263 -1.74 9.82 22.94
C GLY A 263 -1.75 11.35 22.86
N LEU A 264 -1.95 11.87 21.65
CA LEU A 264 -2.15 13.30 21.38
C LEU A 264 -3.58 13.56 20.89
N ALA A 265 -4.11 14.76 21.19
CA ALA A 265 -5.43 15.18 20.72
C ALA A 265 -6.55 14.14 21.06
N ASP A 266 -6.64 13.75 22.33
CA ASP A 266 -7.63 12.81 22.87
C ASP A 266 -7.52 11.38 22.30
N ARG A 267 -6.35 10.99 21.78
CA ARG A 267 -6.06 9.62 21.37
C ARG A 267 -5.55 8.80 22.56
N GLU A 268 -5.87 7.51 22.56
CA GLU A 268 -5.43 6.56 23.59
C GLU A 268 -3.94 6.20 23.49
N TYR A 269 -3.43 6.16 22.24
CA TYR A 269 -2.07 5.71 21.92
C TYR A 269 -1.28 6.79 21.20
N ALA A 270 0.05 6.68 21.28
CA ALA A 270 0.96 7.53 20.56
C ALA A 270 0.64 7.55 19.05
N PRO A 271 0.79 8.69 18.37
CA PRO A 271 0.67 8.74 16.92
C PRO A 271 1.81 7.97 16.26
N MET A 272 1.62 7.58 15.00
CA MET A 272 2.75 7.18 14.16
C MET A 272 3.66 8.39 13.95
N ILE A 273 4.89 8.32 14.48
CA ILE A 273 5.85 9.42 14.45
C ILE A 273 6.68 9.30 13.18
N ILE A 274 6.76 10.36 12.39
CA ILE A 274 7.60 10.46 11.21
C ILE A 274 8.77 11.39 11.55
N LEU A 275 9.95 10.81 11.72
CA LEU A 275 11.19 11.51 12.02
C LEU A 275 11.82 12.12 10.77
N PRO A 276 12.69 13.12 10.90
CA PRO A 276 13.59 13.52 9.82
C PRO A 276 14.36 12.32 9.25
N ARG A 277 14.76 12.41 7.97
CA ARG A 277 15.40 11.30 7.22
C ARG A 277 14.49 10.12 6.91
N GLY A 278 13.16 10.25 7.09
CA GLY A 278 12.18 9.27 6.64
C GLY A 278 12.02 8.03 7.54
N ILE A 279 12.58 8.05 8.75
CA ILE A 279 12.32 7.00 9.73
C ILE A 279 10.93 7.20 10.30
N TYR A 280 10.18 6.10 10.44
CA TYR A 280 8.89 6.12 11.10
C TYR A 280 8.88 5.18 12.32
N VAL A 281 8.11 5.58 13.32
CA VAL A 281 7.86 4.81 14.55
C VAL A 281 6.36 4.62 14.66
N ARG A 282 5.87 3.43 14.34
CA ARG A 282 4.45 3.07 14.35
C ARG A 282 4.11 2.37 15.67
N PRO A 283 3.12 2.86 16.43
CA PRO A 283 2.65 2.15 17.62
C PRO A 283 1.89 0.88 17.22
N GLU A 284 2.10 -0.21 17.97
CA GLU A 284 1.32 -1.43 17.87
C GLU A 284 0.78 -1.80 19.26
N PRO A 285 -0.43 -1.32 19.59
CA PRO A 285 -0.99 -1.47 20.93
C PRO A 285 -1.31 -2.92 21.34
N VAL A 286 -1.72 -3.75 20.37
CA VAL A 286 -2.13 -5.15 20.67
C VAL A 286 -0.93 -5.99 21.07
N GLU A 287 0.20 -5.81 20.38
CA GLU A 287 1.45 -6.53 20.68
C GLU A 287 2.34 -5.81 21.71
N GLU A 288 1.90 -4.64 22.18
CA GLU A 288 2.70 -3.76 23.05
C GLU A 288 4.11 -3.53 22.48
N SER A 289 4.17 -3.03 21.25
CA SER A 289 5.42 -2.85 20.50
C SER A 289 5.41 -1.58 19.66
N PHE A 290 6.57 -1.23 19.11
CA PHE A 290 6.72 -0.27 18.04
C PHE A 290 7.28 -0.95 16.79
N TRP A 291 6.68 -0.68 15.66
CA TRP A 291 7.17 -1.10 14.33
C TRP A 291 7.92 0.06 13.71
N ILE A 292 9.18 -0.15 13.41
CA ILE A 292 10.10 0.90 12.99
C ILE A 292 10.64 0.55 11.61
N GLY A 293 10.63 1.51 10.72
CA GLY A 293 11.20 1.37 9.40
C GLY A 293 11.68 2.69 8.84
N VAL A 294 12.16 2.68 7.61
CA VAL A 294 12.67 3.88 6.94
C VAL A 294 12.21 3.93 5.48
N SER A 295 11.82 5.10 5.03
CA SER A 295 11.53 5.39 3.63
C SER A 295 12.83 5.72 2.89
N ASP A 296 13.62 4.68 2.58
CA ASP A 296 14.83 4.84 1.76
C ASP A 296 14.48 4.82 0.26
N ARG A 297 15.01 5.79 -0.50
CA ARG A 297 14.79 5.92 -1.94
C ARG A 297 15.94 5.37 -2.80
N ARG A 298 16.94 4.73 -2.21
CA ARG A 298 18.21 4.45 -2.89
C ARG A 298 18.25 3.17 -3.69
N ARG A 299 17.41 2.18 -3.38
CA ARG A 299 17.53 0.84 -3.95
C ARG A 299 16.23 0.39 -4.58
N TYR A 300 16.28 0.04 -5.84
CA TYR A 300 15.30 -0.78 -6.51
C TYR A 300 15.85 -2.19 -6.67
N GLY A 301 15.00 -3.18 -6.65
CA GLY A 301 15.35 -4.57 -6.90
C GLY A 301 14.25 -5.49 -6.41
N PHE A 302 14.14 -6.62 -7.07
CA PHE A 302 13.22 -7.68 -6.68
C PHE A 302 14.00 -8.80 -6.01
N GLU A 303 13.51 -9.24 -4.86
CA GLU A 303 13.95 -10.44 -4.16
C GLU A 303 12.71 -11.31 -3.94
N GLU A 304 12.74 -12.58 -4.37
CA GLU A 304 11.54 -13.43 -4.23
C GLU A 304 11.11 -13.61 -2.77
N ASN A 305 12.08 -13.72 -1.86
CA ASN A 305 11.88 -13.80 -0.41
C ASN A 305 12.80 -12.78 0.27
N PRO A 306 12.40 -11.51 0.36
CA PRO A 306 13.25 -10.49 0.95
C PRO A 306 13.40 -10.72 2.46
N GLU A 307 14.65 -10.66 2.92
CA GLU A 307 15.00 -10.77 4.33
C GLU A 307 15.40 -9.41 4.91
N PRO A 308 15.12 -9.14 6.20
CA PRO A 308 15.57 -7.93 6.85
C PRO A 308 17.10 -7.92 7.02
N GLU A 309 17.69 -6.73 6.90
CA GLU A 309 19.13 -6.51 7.01
C GLU A 309 19.46 -5.90 8.38
N GLU A 310 20.25 -6.60 9.21
CA GLU A 310 20.66 -6.11 10.52
C GLU A 310 21.44 -4.79 10.42
N GLU A 311 22.24 -4.62 9.35
CA GLU A 311 23.00 -3.41 9.08
C GLU A 311 22.12 -2.18 8.87
N LEU A 312 20.94 -2.35 8.27
CA LEU A 312 19.99 -1.25 8.11
C LEU A 312 19.47 -0.77 9.48
N TRP A 313 19.17 -1.70 10.38
CA TRP A 313 18.82 -1.32 11.75
C TRP A 313 20.00 -0.65 12.43
N ARG A 314 21.15 -1.32 12.47
CA ARG A 314 22.31 -0.94 13.28
C ARG A 314 22.92 0.39 12.87
N PHE A 315 23.00 0.66 11.57
CA PHE A 315 23.72 1.80 11.03
C PHE A 315 22.79 2.84 10.36
N GLY A 316 21.62 2.42 9.89
CA GLY A 316 20.69 3.30 9.16
C GLY A 316 19.55 3.86 10.02
N ILE A 317 18.99 3.06 10.92
CA ILE A 317 17.81 3.44 11.70
C ILE A 317 18.16 3.82 13.13
N TYR A 318 18.78 2.93 13.88
CA TYR A 318 19.02 3.06 15.31
C TYR A 318 19.77 4.34 15.71
N PRO A 319 20.86 4.74 15.03
CA PRO A 319 21.58 5.96 15.39
C PRO A 319 20.73 7.22 15.26
N VAL A 320 19.90 7.30 14.22
CA VAL A 320 18.99 8.45 14.02
C VAL A 320 17.83 8.40 15.01
N LEU A 321 17.23 7.23 15.19
CA LEU A 321 16.10 7.01 16.10
C LEU A 321 16.41 7.48 17.53
N THR A 322 17.56 7.07 18.06
CA THR A 322 17.96 7.40 19.44
C THR A 322 18.27 8.87 19.66
N LYS A 323 18.69 9.61 18.62
CA LYS A 323 18.87 11.07 18.72
C LYS A 323 17.55 11.82 18.91
N TYR A 324 16.49 11.42 18.22
CA TYR A 324 15.17 12.05 18.35
C TYR A 324 14.32 11.45 19.46
N VAL A 325 14.42 10.14 19.71
CA VAL A 325 13.64 9.43 20.73
C VAL A 325 14.60 8.62 21.63
N PRO A 326 15.25 9.25 22.62
CA PRO A 326 16.26 8.61 23.47
C PRO A 326 15.77 7.37 24.21
N LEU A 327 14.47 7.22 24.42
CA LEU A 327 13.88 6.03 25.05
C LEU A 327 14.20 4.71 24.33
N PHE A 328 14.63 4.78 23.05
CA PHE A 328 15.10 3.62 22.31
C PHE A 328 16.57 3.26 22.56
N GLU A 329 17.31 4.04 23.36
CA GLU A 329 18.69 3.68 23.71
C GLU A 329 18.77 2.31 24.39
N GLY A 330 19.69 1.47 23.92
CA GLY A 330 19.87 0.10 24.39
C GLY A 330 18.77 -0.87 23.98
N LYS A 331 17.79 -0.47 23.17
CA LYS A 331 16.75 -1.37 22.69
C LYS A 331 17.15 -2.03 21.37
N THR A 332 16.80 -3.30 21.24
CA THR A 332 17.03 -4.11 20.03
C THR A 332 15.71 -4.67 19.50
N PRO A 333 15.55 -4.83 18.22
CA PRO A 333 14.41 -5.53 17.65
C PRO A 333 14.38 -6.98 18.12
N HIS A 334 13.20 -7.48 18.46
CA HIS A 334 12.98 -8.89 18.77
C HIS A 334 12.36 -9.64 17.57
N ASN A 335 11.88 -8.91 16.58
CA ASN A 335 11.37 -9.45 15.33
C ASN A 335 11.63 -8.44 14.20
N ALA A 336 11.72 -8.92 12.97
CA ALA A 336 11.81 -8.09 11.78
C ALA A 336 11.31 -8.86 10.56
N TRP A 337 10.86 -8.13 9.55
CA TRP A 337 10.52 -8.69 8.23
C TRP A 337 10.80 -7.69 7.13
N ALA A 338 10.83 -8.20 5.89
CA ALA A 338 10.96 -7.39 4.70
C ALA A 338 9.87 -7.74 3.68
N GLY A 339 9.52 -6.77 2.86
CA GLY A 339 8.60 -6.88 1.74
C GLY A 339 8.93 -5.86 0.68
N HIS A 340 8.09 -5.72 -0.34
CA HIS A 340 8.30 -4.77 -1.41
C HIS A 340 7.20 -3.72 -1.49
N TYR A 341 7.56 -2.51 -1.92
CA TYR A 341 6.66 -1.61 -2.58
C TYR A 341 6.69 -1.90 -4.09
N ASP A 342 5.53 -1.91 -4.72
CA ASP A 342 5.34 -1.85 -6.16
C ASP A 342 5.33 -0.38 -6.60
N GLU A 343 6.50 0.24 -6.67
CA GLU A 343 6.59 1.69 -6.83
C GLU A 343 6.39 2.11 -8.29
N ASN A 344 5.33 2.88 -8.56
CA ASN A 344 5.20 3.61 -9.83
C ASN A 344 6.19 4.78 -9.80
N VAL A 345 7.25 4.67 -10.58
CA VAL A 345 8.39 5.62 -10.56
C VAL A 345 8.11 6.93 -11.29
N VAL A 346 6.93 7.09 -11.90
CA VAL A 346 6.55 8.32 -12.63
C VAL A 346 5.83 9.28 -11.70
N ASP A 347 4.80 8.85 -10.99
CA ASP A 347 3.92 9.75 -10.23
C ASP A 347 3.47 9.21 -8.86
N TYR A 348 3.98 8.04 -8.45
CA TYR A 348 3.63 7.37 -7.19
C TYR A 348 2.12 7.08 -7.03
N GLN A 349 1.38 7.00 -8.14
CA GLN A 349 -0.05 6.70 -8.14
C GLN A 349 -0.29 5.30 -8.69
N PRO A 350 -1.34 4.58 -8.25
CA PRO A 350 -1.67 3.27 -8.80
C PRO A 350 -1.90 3.32 -10.31
N ILE A 351 -1.63 2.19 -10.95
CA ILE A 351 -1.96 1.96 -12.36
C ILE A 351 -3.08 0.93 -12.41
N VAL A 352 -4.21 1.32 -13.00
CA VAL A 352 -5.28 0.43 -13.41
C VAL A 352 -5.52 0.66 -14.89
N ASP A 353 -5.18 -0.33 -15.71
CA ASP A 353 -5.21 -0.16 -17.15
C ASP A 353 -5.61 -1.45 -17.86
N ARG A 354 -6.16 -1.31 -19.06
CA ARG A 354 -6.36 -2.38 -20.02
C ARG A 354 -5.16 -2.42 -20.98
N LEU A 355 -4.31 -3.41 -20.86
CA LEU A 355 -3.08 -3.54 -21.64
C LEU A 355 -3.34 -4.16 -23.03
N ALA A 356 -4.29 -5.10 -23.11
CA ALA A 356 -4.75 -5.73 -24.32
C ALA A 356 -6.21 -6.17 -24.17
N GLU A 357 -6.80 -6.75 -25.20
CA GLU A 357 -8.15 -7.33 -25.11
C GLU A 357 -8.17 -8.50 -24.11
N GLY A 358 -8.91 -8.32 -23.02
CA GLY A 358 -8.99 -9.29 -21.93
C GLY A 358 -7.81 -9.26 -20.95
N LEU A 359 -6.84 -8.33 -21.08
CA LEU A 359 -5.71 -8.19 -20.16
C LEU A 359 -5.75 -6.86 -19.42
N TYR A 360 -5.76 -6.93 -18.09
CA TYR A 360 -5.81 -5.78 -17.20
C TYR A 360 -4.72 -5.86 -16.13
N VAL A 361 -4.34 -4.71 -15.62
CA VAL A 361 -3.41 -4.58 -14.48
C VAL A 361 -4.00 -3.67 -13.41
N ALA A 362 -3.75 -3.98 -12.14
CA ALA A 362 -4.07 -3.16 -10.98
C ALA A 362 -2.91 -3.25 -9.97
N ALA A 363 -1.92 -2.36 -10.10
CA ALA A 363 -0.67 -2.38 -9.33
C ALA A 363 -0.04 -0.99 -9.26
N GLY A 364 1.21 -0.89 -8.80
CA GLY A 364 1.92 0.38 -8.71
C GLY A 364 1.44 1.28 -7.57
N THR A 365 1.05 0.67 -6.46
CA THR A 365 0.43 1.38 -5.32
C THR A 365 1.41 2.22 -4.51
N SER A 366 2.70 2.06 -4.75
CA SER A 366 3.80 2.87 -4.20
C SER A 366 3.80 2.95 -2.68
N GLY A 367 3.61 1.79 -2.02
CA GLY A 367 3.61 1.67 -0.56
C GLY A 367 2.34 2.16 0.14
N SER A 368 1.35 2.60 -0.60
CA SER A 368 0.06 3.06 -0.03
C SER A 368 -1.13 2.16 -0.41
N GLY A 369 -0.85 0.93 -0.82
CA GLY A 369 -1.85 -0.03 -1.30
C GLY A 369 -2.93 -0.35 -0.29
N ILE A 370 -2.59 -0.58 0.98
CA ILE A 370 -3.56 -0.88 2.04
C ILE A 370 -4.64 0.21 2.14
N MET A 371 -4.23 1.47 2.19
CA MET A 371 -5.17 2.59 2.36
C MET A 371 -5.91 3.00 1.08
N LYS A 372 -5.66 2.32 -0.05
CA LYS A 372 -6.27 2.62 -1.36
C LYS A 372 -6.96 1.41 -1.99
N ALA A 373 -6.84 0.21 -1.40
CA ALA A 373 -7.23 -1.05 -2.04
C ALA A 373 -8.72 -1.10 -2.41
N ASP A 374 -9.63 -0.55 -1.60
CA ASP A 374 -11.06 -0.52 -1.94
C ASP A 374 -11.32 0.28 -3.22
N ALA A 375 -10.80 1.51 -3.29
CA ALA A 375 -11.01 2.38 -4.44
C ALA A 375 -10.34 1.85 -5.72
N VAL A 376 -9.11 1.34 -5.59
CA VAL A 376 -8.39 0.70 -6.71
C VAL A 376 -9.15 -0.53 -7.20
N GLY A 377 -9.65 -1.37 -6.27
CA GLY A 377 -10.45 -2.55 -6.58
C GLY A 377 -11.76 -2.21 -7.30
N ARG A 378 -12.46 -1.14 -6.87
CA ARG A 378 -13.68 -0.65 -7.54
C ARG A 378 -13.38 -0.17 -8.97
N ILE A 379 -12.31 0.60 -9.16
CA ILE A 379 -11.90 1.09 -10.47
C ILE A 379 -11.52 -0.09 -11.37
N ALA A 380 -10.72 -1.04 -10.87
CA ALA A 380 -10.30 -2.21 -11.62
C ALA A 380 -11.48 -3.10 -12.02
N ALA A 381 -12.41 -3.34 -11.10
CA ALA A 381 -13.64 -4.08 -11.39
C ALA A 381 -14.49 -3.38 -12.46
N SER A 382 -14.71 -2.07 -12.32
CA SER A 382 -15.49 -1.29 -13.29
C SER A 382 -14.86 -1.31 -14.69
N LEU A 383 -13.53 -1.12 -14.76
CA LEU A 383 -12.80 -1.17 -16.03
C LEU A 383 -12.89 -2.55 -16.69
N ALA A 384 -12.70 -3.64 -15.90
CA ALA A 384 -12.76 -5.01 -16.41
C ALA A 384 -14.16 -5.41 -16.88
N LEU A 385 -15.21 -4.85 -16.27
CA LEU A 385 -16.61 -5.01 -16.68
C LEU A 385 -17.01 -4.11 -17.86
N GLY A 386 -16.10 -3.26 -18.36
CA GLY A 386 -16.38 -2.33 -19.46
C GLY A 386 -17.27 -1.15 -19.08
N LEU A 387 -17.37 -0.83 -17.78
CA LEU A 387 -18.12 0.34 -17.30
C LEU A 387 -17.27 1.61 -17.49
N GLU A 388 -17.85 2.67 -18.01
CA GLU A 388 -17.15 3.96 -18.19
C GLU A 388 -16.80 4.65 -16.88
N LYS A 389 -17.58 4.39 -15.84
CA LYS A 389 -17.45 5.05 -14.53
C LYS A 389 -17.35 4.03 -13.41
N ALA A 390 -16.56 4.36 -12.41
CA ALA A 390 -16.45 3.64 -11.16
C ALA A 390 -17.03 4.48 -10.01
N GLU A 391 -17.92 3.89 -9.24
CA GLU A 391 -18.46 4.47 -8.02
C GLU A 391 -17.59 4.07 -6.82
N LEU A 392 -16.92 5.05 -6.22
CA LEU A 392 -16.14 4.90 -4.99
C LEU A 392 -17.04 5.00 -3.76
N HIS A 393 -16.52 4.59 -2.60
CA HIS A 393 -17.26 4.70 -1.35
C HIS A 393 -17.68 6.16 -1.06
N GLY A 394 -18.91 6.34 -0.55
CA GLY A 394 -19.48 7.67 -0.28
C GLY A 394 -20.11 8.34 -1.52
N GLY A 395 -20.33 7.59 -2.61
CA GLY A 395 -21.03 8.08 -3.81
C GLY A 395 -20.16 8.93 -4.75
N MET A 396 -18.85 8.98 -4.53
CA MET A 396 -17.96 9.66 -5.48
C MET A 396 -17.83 8.84 -6.77
N VAL A 397 -17.99 9.47 -7.91
CA VAL A 397 -17.89 8.83 -9.23
C VAL A 397 -16.65 9.34 -9.95
N VAL A 398 -15.86 8.42 -10.47
CA VAL A 398 -14.68 8.72 -11.29
C VAL A 398 -14.74 7.98 -12.63
N ASP A 399 -13.96 8.42 -13.60
CA ASP A 399 -13.76 7.66 -14.84
C ASP A 399 -13.04 6.33 -14.51
N SER A 400 -13.50 5.21 -15.04
CA SER A 400 -12.84 3.91 -14.81
C SER A 400 -11.42 3.83 -15.40
N ALA A 401 -11.09 4.70 -16.35
CA ALA A 401 -9.76 4.85 -16.92
C ALA A 401 -8.90 5.95 -16.24
N VAL A 402 -9.34 6.50 -15.12
CA VAL A 402 -8.63 7.59 -14.43
C VAL A 402 -7.20 7.21 -14.01
N LEU A 403 -6.94 5.92 -13.80
CA LEU A 403 -5.64 5.38 -13.40
C LEU A 403 -4.86 4.73 -14.55
N LYS A 404 -5.27 4.93 -15.82
CA LYS A 404 -4.54 4.38 -16.97
C LYS A 404 -3.09 4.89 -17.01
N LYS A 405 -2.15 4.07 -17.51
CA LYS A 405 -0.72 4.40 -17.58
C LYS A 405 -0.39 5.63 -18.43
N THR A 406 -1.29 6.02 -19.35
CA THR A 406 -1.12 7.17 -20.23
C THR A 406 -1.88 8.42 -19.77
N ARG A 407 -2.32 8.47 -18.49
CA ARG A 407 -2.97 9.66 -17.92
C ARG A 407 -2.04 10.87 -17.88
N CYS A 408 -2.61 12.06 -17.84
CA CYS A 408 -1.87 13.22 -17.36
C CYS A 408 -1.59 13.02 -15.87
N PHE A 409 -0.33 13.03 -15.48
CA PHE A 409 0.06 12.76 -14.09
C PHE A 409 0.26 14.05 -13.30
N GLU A 410 -0.07 13.97 -12.02
CA GLU A 410 0.20 14.95 -11.00
C GLU A 410 1.17 14.30 -9.99
N GLU A 411 2.35 14.90 -9.83
CA GLU A 411 3.37 14.32 -8.94
C GLU A 411 2.89 14.29 -7.48
N GLU A 412 3.01 13.12 -6.85
CA GLU A 412 2.81 12.99 -5.41
C GLU A 412 4.09 13.40 -4.66
N ARG A 413 4.03 14.50 -3.90
CA ARG A 413 5.18 15.05 -3.17
C ARG A 413 5.27 14.58 -1.73
N LEU A 414 4.18 14.05 -1.17
CA LEU A 414 4.10 13.52 0.19
C LEU A 414 4.27 11.99 0.18
N VAL A 415 5.47 11.54 -0.22
CA VAL A 415 5.86 10.13 -0.19
C VAL A 415 6.64 9.85 1.09
N ILE A 416 6.17 8.85 1.88
CA ILE A 416 6.79 8.40 3.13
C ILE A 416 7.32 6.99 2.92
#